data_2a95902218de0ab9de286e5867d0510e
#
_entry.id   2a95902218de0ab9de286e5867d0510e
#
_cell.length_a   1.000
_cell.length_b   1.000
_cell.length_c   1.000
_cell.angle_alpha   90.00
_cell.angle_beta   90.00
_cell.angle_gamma   90.00
#
_symmetry.space_group_name_H-M   'P 1'
#
loop_
_entity.id
_entity.type
_entity.pdbx_description
1 polymer ?
#
loop_
_entity_poly.entity_id
_entity_poly.type
_entity_poly.pdbx_seq_one_letter_code
_entity_poly.pdbx_strand_id
1 'polypeptide(L)'
;MLHLMLKMTEEDFEQVIDTNLKGAFLCIKHVSKIMLKQKRGHIINISSVVGVRGNAGQVNYASSKAGLIGMTKSVAKEIGSRGITVNAVAPGFIETDMTAKLPEAVVEENLKSIPMKK
;
A
#
# COMPACT_ATOMS: atom_id res chain seq x y z
N MET A 1 8.98 12.77 -14.20
CA MET A 1 8.47 14.12 -14.38
C MET A 1 7.03 14.25 -13.94
N LEU A 2 6.72 15.33 -13.25
CA LEU A 2 5.37 15.53 -12.75
C LEU A 2 4.53 16.27 -13.78
N HIS A 3 3.32 15.77 -13.99
CA HIS A 3 2.38 16.43 -14.88
C HIS A 3 1.09 16.69 -14.10
N LEU A 4 0.57 17.90 -14.23
CA LEU A 4 -0.75 18.15 -13.67
C LEU A 4 -1.76 17.27 -14.41
N MET A 5 -2.87 17.01 -13.76
CA MET A 5 -3.83 16.02 -14.24
C MET A 5 -4.23 16.24 -15.70
N LEU A 6 -4.48 17.48 -16.08
CA LEU A 6 -4.96 17.74 -17.44
C LEU A 6 -3.92 17.45 -18.52
N LYS A 7 -2.66 17.41 -18.16
CA LYS A 7 -1.60 17.10 -19.10
C LYS A 7 -1.08 15.69 -18.97
N MET A 8 -1.56 14.96 -18.00
CA MET A 8 -1.13 13.58 -17.82
C MET A 8 -1.83 12.71 -18.87
N THR A 9 -1.07 11.95 -19.61
CA THR A 9 -1.66 11.08 -20.62
C THR A 9 -2.12 9.79 -19.98
N GLU A 10 -2.96 9.08 -20.71
CA GLU A 10 -3.41 7.78 -20.28
C GLU A 10 -2.23 6.87 -20.05
N GLU A 11 -1.24 6.94 -20.95
CA GLU A 11 -0.07 6.11 -20.83
C GLU A 11 0.73 6.44 -19.58
N ASP A 12 0.86 7.72 -19.25
CA ASP A 12 1.54 8.13 -18.02
C ASP A 12 0.85 7.52 -16.81
N PHE A 13 -0.45 7.55 -16.81
CA PHE A 13 -1.22 7.03 -15.69
C PHE A 13 -1.04 5.51 -15.59
N GLU A 14 -1.21 4.83 -16.71
CA GLU A 14 -1.15 3.37 -16.72
C GLU A 14 0.23 2.86 -16.33
N GLN A 15 1.26 3.55 -16.77
CA GLN A 15 2.61 3.09 -16.49
C GLN A 15 2.88 3.05 -14.99
N VAL A 16 2.45 4.07 -14.28
CA VAL A 16 2.68 4.13 -12.84
C VAL A 16 1.77 3.13 -12.12
N ILE A 17 0.52 3.02 -12.54
CA ILE A 17 -0.40 2.08 -11.93
C ILE A 17 0.09 0.65 -12.15
N ASP A 18 0.54 0.33 -13.35
CA ASP A 18 1.01 -1.02 -13.65
C ASP A 18 2.24 -1.37 -12.84
N THR A 19 3.16 -0.44 -12.72
CA THR A 19 4.38 -0.72 -11.99
C THR A 19 4.13 -0.80 -10.48
N ASN A 20 3.46 0.20 -9.94
CA ASN A 20 3.35 0.31 -8.49
C ASN A 20 2.22 -0.51 -7.88
N LEU A 21 1.10 -0.59 -8.56
CA LEU A 21 -0.06 -1.24 -7.97
C LEU A 21 -0.29 -2.63 -8.52
N LYS A 22 -0.37 -2.75 -9.83
CA LYS A 22 -0.60 -4.05 -10.44
C LYS A 22 0.57 -4.98 -10.15
N GLY A 23 1.79 -4.44 -10.19
CA GLY A 23 2.96 -5.23 -9.88
C GLY A 23 2.90 -5.78 -8.46
N ALA A 24 2.48 -4.94 -7.52
CA ALA A 24 2.35 -5.38 -6.13
C ALA A 24 1.29 -6.46 -6.01
N PHE A 25 0.18 -6.30 -6.72
CA PHE A 25 -0.89 -7.30 -6.69
C PHE A 25 -0.38 -8.65 -7.16
N LEU A 26 0.36 -8.65 -8.27
CA LEU A 26 0.85 -9.92 -8.81
C LEU A 26 1.85 -10.58 -7.87
N CYS A 27 2.70 -9.80 -7.24
CA CYS A 27 3.65 -10.35 -6.27
C CYS A 27 2.92 -10.92 -5.07
N ILE A 28 1.95 -10.19 -4.54
CA ILE A 28 1.20 -10.64 -3.38
C ILE A 28 0.45 -11.91 -3.70
N LYS A 29 -0.17 -11.97 -4.87
CA LYS A 29 -0.91 -13.15 -5.26
C LYS A 29 0.00 -14.37 -5.30
N HIS A 30 1.20 -14.19 -5.84
CA HIS A 30 2.14 -15.29 -5.97
C HIS A 30 2.67 -15.77 -4.63
N VAL A 31 3.15 -14.83 -3.80
CA VAL A 31 3.75 -15.23 -2.53
C VAL A 31 2.69 -15.71 -1.54
N SER A 32 1.45 -15.25 -1.69
CA SER A 32 0.41 -15.68 -0.77
C SER A 32 0.16 -17.17 -0.88
N LYS A 33 0.28 -17.74 -2.07
CA LYS A 33 0.12 -19.18 -2.22
C LYS A 33 1.14 -19.92 -1.39
N ILE A 34 2.35 -19.43 -1.36
CA ILE A 34 3.42 -20.07 -0.60
C ILE A 34 3.20 -19.89 0.89
N MET A 35 2.85 -18.66 1.30
CA MET A 35 2.67 -18.38 2.70
C MET A 35 1.50 -19.13 3.30
N LEU A 36 0.43 -19.30 2.53
CA LEU A 36 -0.71 -20.04 3.02
C LEU A 36 -0.37 -21.51 3.27
N LYS A 37 0.51 -22.05 2.44
CA LYS A 37 0.95 -23.42 2.68
C LYS A 37 1.83 -23.52 3.90
N GLN A 38 2.65 -22.50 4.14
CA GLN A 38 3.51 -22.48 5.30
C GLN A 38 2.75 -22.10 6.56
N LYS A 39 1.58 -21.49 6.39
CA LYS A 39 0.77 -21.00 7.49
C LYS A 39 1.45 -19.90 8.27
N ARG A 40 2.30 -19.15 7.60
CA ARG A 40 2.94 -17.98 8.20
C ARG A 40 3.57 -17.16 7.11
N GLY A 41 3.75 -15.88 7.40
CA GLY A 41 4.39 -14.97 6.46
C GLY A 41 4.08 -13.53 6.82
N HIS A 42 4.81 -12.64 6.20
CA HIS A 42 4.62 -11.21 6.41
C HIS A 42 4.67 -10.52 5.07
N ILE A 43 3.73 -9.63 4.84
CA ILE A 43 3.69 -8.82 3.63
C ILE A 43 3.67 -7.37 4.06
N ILE A 44 4.59 -6.58 3.55
CA ILE A 44 4.63 -5.16 3.84
C ILE A 44 4.60 -4.42 2.52
N ASN A 45 3.56 -3.61 2.34
CA ASN A 45 3.43 -2.77 1.15
C ASN A 45 3.88 -1.36 1.48
N ILE A 46 4.71 -0.80 0.61
CA ILE A 46 5.24 0.54 0.83
C ILE A 46 4.37 1.53 0.10
N SER A 47 3.66 2.33 0.87
CA SER A 47 2.88 3.42 0.32
C SER A 47 3.67 4.72 0.55
N SER A 48 2.99 5.84 0.64
CA SER A 48 3.66 7.09 0.94
C SER A 48 2.61 8.09 1.41
N VAL A 49 3.08 9.18 1.98
CA VAL A 49 2.17 10.22 2.41
C VAL A 49 1.40 10.79 1.22
N VAL A 50 1.99 10.74 0.03
CA VAL A 50 1.31 11.21 -1.17
C VAL A 50 0.08 10.35 -1.44
N GLY A 51 0.16 9.04 -1.17
CA GLY A 51 -0.98 8.16 -1.33
C GLY A 51 -2.07 8.44 -0.30
N VAL A 52 -1.69 8.99 0.84
CA VAL A 52 -2.65 9.31 1.88
C VAL A 52 -3.29 10.66 1.64
N ARG A 53 -2.49 11.64 1.24
CA ARG A 53 -2.98 13.02 1.11
C ARG A 53 -3.14 13.52 -0.30
N GLY A 54 -2.46 12.90 -1.25
CA GLY A 54 -2.45 13.39 -2.60
C GLY A 54 -1.42 14.49 -2.78
N ASN A 55 -1.17 14.84 -4.01
CA ASN A 55 -0.24 15.89 -4.33
C ASN A 55 -0.44 16.33 -5.77
N ALA A 56 -0.38 17.64 -6.02
CA ALA A 56 -0.57 18.15 -7.37
C ALA A 56 0.52 17.56 -8.27
N GLY A 57 0.13 17.20 -9.48
CA GLY A 57 1.07 16.64 -10.45
C GLY A 57 1.38 15.18 -10.25
N GLN A 58 0.74 14.53 -9.28
CA GLN A 58 1.01 13.14 -9.00
C GLN A 58 -0.27 12.31 -8.87
N VAL A 59 -1.25 12.59 -9.74
CA VAL A 59 -2.49 11.83 -9.69
C VAL A 59 -2.22 10.34 -9.88
N ASN A 60 -1.34 9.98 -10.81
CA ASN A 60 -1.02 8.59 -11.05
C ASN A 60 -0.31 7.96 -9.86
N TYR A 61 0.70 8.64 -9.34
CA TYR A 61 1.49 8.10 -8.23
C TYR A 61 0.63 8.01 -6.96
N ALA A 62 -0.12 9.08 -6.68
CA ALA A 62 -0.97 9.09 -5.50
C ALA A 62 -2.01 8.00 -5.57
N SER A 63 -2.59 7.80 -6.76
CA SER A 63 -3.59 6.75 -6.94
C SER A 63 -2.99 5.37 -6.69
N SER A 64 -1.78 5.14 -7.21
CA SER A 64 -1.16 3.84 -7.02
C SER A 64 -0.82 3.58 -5.55
N LYS A 65 -0.33 4.60 -4.86
CA LYS A 65 0.05 4.42 -3.46
C LYS A 65 -1.14 4.31 -2.54
N ALA A 66 -2.22 5.04 -2.85
CA ALA A 66 -3.45 4.90 -2.09
C ALA A 66 -4.07 3.52 -2.34
N GLY A 67 -3.95 3.03 -3.58
CA GLY A 67 -4.44 1.71 -3.91
C GLY A 67 -3.75 0.62 -3.10
N LEU A 68 -2.48 0.81 -2.79
CA LEU A 68 -1.76 -0.16 -1.98
C LEU A 68 -2.36 -0.28 -0.59
N ILE A 69 -2.83 0.82 -0.04
CA ILE A 69 -3.45 0.78 1.29
C ILE A 69 -4.74 -0.01 1.24
N GLY A 70 -5.57 0.26 0.24
CA GLY A 70 -6.82 -0.48 0.09
C GLY A 70 -6.58 -1.95 -0.18
N MET A 71 -5.58 -2.25 -1.02
CA MET A 71 -5.25 -3.63 -1.32
C MET A 71 -4.78 -4.35 -0.06
N THR A 72 -3.96 -3.67 0.75
CA THR A 72 -3.46 -4.25 1.98
C THR A 72 -4.61 -4.66 2.89
N LYS A 73 -5.58 -3.78 3.05
CA LYS A 73 -6.71 -4.07 3.92
C LYS A 73 -7.53 -5.25 3.41
N SER A 74 -7.76 -5.30 2.11
CA SER A 74 -8.55 -6.38 1.53
C SER A 74 -7.83 -7.72 1.64
N VAL A 75 -6.55 -7.72 1.31
CA VAL A 75 -5.79 -8.96 1.37
C VAL A 75 -5.70 -9.45 2.81
N ALA A 76 -5.50 -8.53 3.74
CA ALA A 76 -5.40 -8.90 5.15
C ALA A 76 -6.67 -9.57 5.63
N LYS A 77 -7.82 -9.11 5.15
CA LYS A 77 -9.07 -9.72 5.55
C LYS A 77 -9.23 -11.12 4.99
N GLU A 78 -8.62 -11.38 3.85
CA GLU A 78 -8.73 -12.71 3.25
C GLU A 78 -7.79 -13.73 3.87
N ILE A 79 -6.59 -13.31 4.24
CA ILE A 79 -5.59 -14.28 4.69
C ILE A 79 -5.05 -14.03 6.08
N GLY A 80 -5.46 -12.95 6.72
CA GLY A 80 -4.86 -12.59 8.02
C GLY A 80 -5.10 -13.62 9.11
N SER A 81 -6.20 -14.37 9.03
CA SER A 81 -6.49 -15.35 10.07
C SER A 81 -5.68 -16.61 9.91
N ARG A 82 -4.83 -16.68 8.90
CA ARG A 82 -4.05 -17.88 8.63
C ARG A 82 -2.61 -17.73 9.04
N GLY A 83 -2.31 -16.79 9.94
CA GLY A 83 -0.96 -16.62 10.43
C GLY A 83 -0.11 -15.70 9.57
N ILE A 84 -0.74 -14.94 8.68
CA ILE A 84 -0.03 -14.04 7.78
C ILE A 84 -0.38 -12.61 8.14
N THR A 85 0.64 -11.77 8.31
CA THR A 85 0.41 -10.37 8.57
C THR A 85 0.56 -9.58 7.27
N VAL A 86 -0.30 -8.60 7.08
CA VAL A 86 -0.28 -7.78 5.88
C VAL A 86 -0.40 -6.33 6.32
N ASN A 87 0.59 -5.53 6.04
CA ASN A 87 0.65 -4.15 6.50
C ASN A 87 1.05 -3.21 5.39
N ALA A 88 0.71 -1.95 5.55
CA ALA A 88 1.15 -0.91 4.65
C ALA A 88 1.87 0.16 5.47
N VAL A 89 2.93 0.69 4.90
CA VAL A 89 3.73 1.71 5.56
C VAL A 89 3.75 2.94 4.68
N ALA A 90 3.61 4.11 5.28
CA ALA A 90 3.65 5.37 4.55
C ALA A 90 4.83 6.20 5.06
N PRO A 91 6.03 5.93 4.55
CA PRO A 91 7.23 6.55 5.11
C PRO A 91 7.25 8.07 5.04
N GLY A 92 6.49 8.66 4.14
CA GLY A 92 6.51 10.11 4.02
C GLY A 92 6.08 10.84 5.27
N PHE A 93 5.36 10.19 6.15
CA PHE A 93 4.95 10.82 7.39
C PHE A 93 6.13 11.09 8.30
N ILE A 94 7.19 10.35 8.13
CA ILE A 94 8.34 10.49 9.01
C ILE A 94 8.96 11.85 8.90
N GLU A 95 8.79 12.49 7.77
CA GLU A 95 9.45 13.75 7.54
C GLU A 95 8.74 14.92 8.12
N THR A 96 7.57 14.73 8.67
CA THR A 96 6.90 15.87 9.26
C THR A 96 7.49 16.05 10.63
N ASP A 97 7.38 17.24 11.11
CA ASP A 97 7.88 17.49 12.43
C ASP A 97 6.87 17.09 13.44
N MET A 98 5.79 16.54 13.03
CA MET A 98 4.82 16.18 13.97
C MET A 98 5.31 15.15 14.87
N THR A 99 5.97 14.22 14.40
CA THR A 99 6.60 13.24 15.22
C THR A 99 6.72 12.02 14.39
N ALA A 100 7.66 11.21 14.75
CA ALA A 100 7.85 9.97 14.07
C ALA A 100 6.70 9.01 14.31
N LYS A 101 5.78 9.40 15.15
CA LYS A 101 4.69 8.50 15.45
C LYS A 101 3.59 8.51 14.40
N LEU A 102 3.57 9.52 13.56
CA LEU A 102 2.53 9.57 12.56
C LEU A 102 2.54 8.37 11.64
N PRO A 103 3.69 7.94 11.12
CA PRO A 103 3.69 6.74 10.30
C PRO A 103 3.21 5.54 11.08
N GLU A 104 3.58 5.47 12.33
CA GLU A 104 3.14 4.38 13.15
C GLU A 104 1.63 4.39 13.34
N ALA A 105 1.07 5.58 13.47
CA ALA A 105 -0.36 5.70 13.63
C ALA A 105 -1.08 5.19 12.39
N VAL A 106 -0.58 5.51 11.22
CA VAL A 106 -1.19 5.04 9.99
C VAL A 106 -1.11 3.52 9.91
N VAL A 107 0.04 2.98 10.22
CA VAL A 107 0.21 1.53 10.20
C VAL A 107 -0.70 0.88 11.21
N GLU A 108 -0.78 1.46 12.39
CA GLU A 108 -1.60 0.92 13.44
C GLU A 108 -3.06 0.88 13.05
N GLU A 109 -3.51 1.92 12.40
CA GLU A 109 -4.88 1.96 11.97
C GLU A 109 -5.16 0.86 10.99
N ASN A 110 -4.24 0.61 10.07
CA ASN A 110 -4.39 -0.48 9.14
C ASN A 110 -4.41 -1.81 9.87
N LEU A 111 -3.58 -1.97 10.86
CA LEU A 111 -3.56 -3.18 11.63
C LEU A 111 -4.87 -3.45 12.33
N LYS A 112 -5.50 -2.39 12.82
CA LYS A 112 -6.77 -2.57 13.49
C LYS A 112 -7.83 -3.09 12.57
N SER A 113 -7.72 -2.81 11.30
CA SER A 113 -8.70 -3.28 10.36
C SER A 113 -8.38 -4.67 9.85
N ILE A 114 -7.25 -5.24 10.25
CA ILE A 114 -6.81 -6.54 9.79
C ILE A 114 -7.30 -7.60 10.74
N PRO A 115 -8.04 -8.58 10.26
CA PRO A 115 -8.54 -9.64 11.14
C PRO A 115 -7.45 -10.63 11.45
N MET A 116 -6.42 -10.20 12.16
CA MET A 116 -5.39 -11.08 12.51
C MET A 116 -5.64 -11.72 13.78
N LYS A 117 -5.30 -12.92 13.87
CA LYS A 117 -5.36 -13.53 15.05
C LYS A 117 -4.04 -13.74 15.41
N LYS A 118 -3.55 -13.45 16.19
CA LYS A 118 -2.34 -13.63 16.53
C LYS A 118 -2.10 -13.94 17.23
#